data_ff34a42118b383e49c702eacd029556e
#
_entry.id   ff34a42118b383e49c702eacd029556e
#
_cell.length_a   1.000
_cell.length_b   1.000
_cell.length_c   1.000
_cell.angle_alpha   90.00
_cell.angle_beta   90.00
_cell.angle_gamma   90.00
#
_symmetry.space_group_name_H-M   'P 1'
#
loop_
_entity.id
_entity.type
_entity.pdbx_description
1 polymer ?
#
loop_
_entity_poly.entity_id
_entity_poly.type
_entity_poly.pdbx_seq_one_letter_code
_entity_poly.pdbx_strand_id
1 'polypeptide(L)' 'MIEGHGDDSYKFERPITANFSSNVYNRVDLSGLQAHLCSCISGISSYPEPEPYTLEGRLAEKYHLTAASVCVTN' A
#
# COMPACT_ATOMS: atom_id res chain seq x y z
N MET A 1 -8.64 26.84 -6.27
CA MET A 1 -7.61 26.51 -5.25
C MET A 1 -7.74 25.04 -4.88
N ILE A 2 -6.65 24.32 -4.82
CA ILE A 2 -6.62 22.93 -4.37
C ILE A 2 -6.60 22.94 -2.83
N GLU A 3 -7.48 22.18 -2.22
CA GLU A 3 -7.54 22.00 -0.77
C GLU A 3 -7.05 20.59 -0.41
N GLY A 4 -6.51 20.42 0.80
CA GLY A 4 -5.99 19.15 1.27
C GLY A 4 -4.74 18.70 0.53
N HIS A 5 -4.70 17.44 0.10
CA HIS A 5 -3.52 16.83 -0.56
C HIS A 5 -3.49 17.03 -2.08
N GLY A 6 -4.46 17.72 -2.66
CA GLY A 6 -4.49 18.03 -4.08
C GLY A 6 -5.17 16.99 -4.97
N ASP A 7 -5.43 15.78 -4.48
CA ASP A 7 -6.18 14.78 -5.24
C ASP A 7 -7.66 14.86 -4.89
N ASP A 8 -8.40 15.61 -5.70
CA ASP A 8 -9.84 15.83 -5.54
C ASP A 8 -10.68 14.97 -6.48
N SER A 9 -10.14 13.87 -6.99
CA SER A 9 -10.83 12.99 -7.95
C SER A 9 -12.20 12.52 -7.47
N TYR A 10 -12.38 12.35 -6.16
CA TYR A 10 -13.64 11.96 -5.54
C TYR A 10 -14.78 12.99 -5.72
N LYS A 11 -14.46 14.22 -6.09
CA LYS A 11 -15.43 15.29 -6.33
C LYS A 11 -16.04 15.25 -7.74
N PHE A 12 -15.51 14.42 -8.62
CA PHE A 12 -15.93 14.38 -10.02
C PHE A 12 -16.78 13.14 -10.30
N GLU A 13 -17.94 13.33 -10.90
CA GLU A 13 -18.87 12.25 -11.25
C GLU A 13 -18.45 11.48 -12.51
N ARG A 14 -17.65 12.11 -13.38
CA ARG A 14 -17.18 11.51 -14.63
C ARG A 14 -15.79 10.92 -14.49
N PRO A 15 -15.44 9.90 -15.28
CA PRO A 15 -14.09 9.35 -15.28
C PRO A 15 -13.04 10.41 -15.60
N ILE A 16 -11.93 10.36 -14.86
CA ILE A 16 -10.78 11.24 -15.08
C ILE A 16 -9.82 10.52 -16.03
N THR A 17 -9.54 11.16 -17.17
CA THR A 17 -8.65 10.59 -18.20
C THR A 17 -7.18 10.88 -17.92
N ALA A 18 -6.88 12.02 -17.30
CA ALA A 18 -5.53 12.40 -16.94
C ALA A 18 -5.56 13.13 -15.59
N ASN A 19 -4.85 12.60 -14.61
CA ASN A 19 -4.76 13.18 -13.27
C ASN A 19 -3.32 13.62 -13.01
N PHE A 20 -3.12 14.94 -12.90
CA PHE A 20 -1.83 15.55 -12.58
C PHE A 20 -1.80 16.15 -11.17
N SER A 21 -2.85 15.93 -10.37
CA SER A 21 -2.99 16.55 -9.04
C SER A 21 -2.23 15.82 -7.94
N SER A 22 -1.85 14.58 -8.18
CA SER A 22 -1.10 13.77 -7.21
C SER A 22 -0.15 12.81 -7.92
N ASN A 23 0.80 12.25 -7.18
CA ASN A 23 1.76 11.28 -7.67
C ASN A 23 1.32 9.82 -7.46
N VAL A 24 0.04 9.58 -7.27
CA VAL A 24 -0.48 8.22 -7.13
C VAL A 24 -0.60 7.56 -8.50
N TYR A 25 0.04 6.39 -8.66
CA TYR A 25 -0.06 5.61 -9.89
C TYR A 25 -1.39 4.86 -9.91
N ASN A 26 -2.30 5.33 -10.75
CA ASN A 26 -3.68 4.83 -10.82
C ASN A 26 -3.97 3.87 -11.98
N ARG A 27 -2.94 3.42 -12.69
CA ARG A 27 -3.10 2.56 -13.88
C ARG A 27 -2.76 1.10 -13.62
N VAL A 28 -2.44 0.76 -12.39
CA VAL A 28 -2.14 -0.62 -11.99
C VAL A 28 -3.44 -1.35 -11.65
N ASP A 29 -3.52 -2.62 -12.03
CA ASP A 29 -4.60 -3.49 -11.57
C ASP A 29 -4.35 -3.91 -10.12
N LEU A 30 -5.19 -3.45 -9.21
CA LEU A 30 -5.10 -3.73 -7.78
C LEU A 30 -6.06 -4.84 -7.32
N SER A 31 -6.74 -5.52 -8.23
CA SER A 31 -7.76 -6.51 -7.87
C SER A 31 -7.21 -7.65 -6.99
N GLY A 32 -6.01 -8.14 -7.30
CA GLY A 32 -5.34 -9.17 -6.49
C GLY A 32 -5.00 -8.69 -5.08
N LEU A 33 -4.46 -7.47 -4.96
CA LEU A 33 -4.17 -6.87 -3.67
C LEU A 33 -5.45 -6.64 -2.85
N GLN A 34 -6.50 -6.12 -3.48
CA GLN A 34 -7.79 -5.88 -2.82
C GLN A 34 -8.40 -7.18 -2.29
N ALA A 35 -8.39 -8.26 -3.09
CA ALA A 35 -8.87 -9.56 -2.66
C ALA A 35 -8.07 -10.11 -1.48
N HIS A 36 -6.75 -9.96 -1.51
CA HIS A 36 -5.88 -10.39 -0.42
C HIS A 36 -6.16 -9.60 0.86
N LEU A 37 -6.27 -8.28 0.79
CA LEU A 37 -6.60 -7.43 1.94
C LEU A 37 -7.94 -7.80 2.55
N CYS A 38 -8.96 -8.07 1.73
CA CYS A 38 -10.26 -8.55 2.20
C CYS A 38 -10.15 -9.88 2.96
N SER A 39 -9.31 -10.79 2.51
CA SER A 39 -9.07 -12.06 3.19
C SER A 39 -8.37 -11.91 4.54
N CYS A 40 -7.64 -10.81 4.74
CA CYS A 40 -6.89 -10.51 5.96
C CYS A 40 -7.65 -9.59 6.93
N ILE A 41 -8.87 -9.18 6.60
CA ILE A 41 -9.58 -8.15 7.37
C ILE A 41 -9.82 -8.54 8.85
N SER A 42 -9.96 -9.83 9.14
CA SER A 42 -10.11 -10.30 10.51
C SER A 42 -8.89 -10.02 11.40
N GLY A 43 -7.73 -9.81 10.79
CA GLY A 43 -6.49 -9.51 11.50
C GLY A 43 -6.49 -8.14 12.18
N ILE A 44 -7.42 -7.24 11.82
CA ILE A 44 -7.50 -5.89 12.42
C ILE A 44 -7.87 -5.91 13.90
N SER A 45 -8.41 -7.01 14.42
CA SER A 45 -8.76 -7.16 15.84
C SER A 45 -7.58 -7.56 16.73
N SER A 46 -6.43 -7.80 16.17
CA SER A 46 -5.22 -8.24 16.89
C SER A 46 -4.10 -7.22 16.76
N TYR A 47 -3.24 -7.15 17.77
CA TYR A 47 -2.00 -6.41 17.65
C TYR A 47 -1.09 -7.06 16.62
N PRO A 48 -0.31 -6.25 15.86
CA PRO A 48 0.71 -6.80 15.00
C PRO A 48 1.86 -7.43 15.81
N GLU A 49 2.71 -8.16 15.11
CA GLU A 49 4.00 -8.62 15.64
C GLU A 49 4.77 -7.42 16.24
N PRO A 50 5.34 -7.54 17.47
CA PRO A 50 6.03 -6.41 18.12
C PRO A 50 7.18 -5.83 17.30
N GLU A 51 7.89 -6.69 16.58
CA GLU A 51 8.94 -6.30 15.64
C GLU A 51 8.63 -6.90 14.28
N PRO A 52 8.92 -6.21 13.16
CA PRO A 52 8.50 -6.65 11.82
C PRO A 52 9.40 -7.75 11.23
N TYR A 53 9.88 -8.67 12.04
CA TYR A 53 10.86 -9.69 11.63
C TYR A 53 10.31 -10.64 10.55
N THR A 54 9.03 -11.00 10.62
CA THR A 54 8.41 -11.86 9.60
C THR A 54 8.40 -11.18 8.24
N LEU A 55 8.05 -9.89 8.19
CA LEU A 55 8.06 -9.12 6.94
C LEU A 55 9.47 -8.93 6.40
N GLU A 56 10.42 -8.57 7.29
CA GLU A 56 11.83 -8.40 6.92
C GLU A 56 12.41 -9.68 6.33
N GLY A 57 12.11 -10.84 6.93
CA GLY A 57 12.55 -12.14 6.43
C GLY A 57 11.98 -12.45 5.04
N ARG A 58 10.69 -12.18 4.81
CA ARG A 58 10.06 -12.38 3.50
C ARG A 58 10.62 -11.46 2.43
N LEU A 59 10.91 -10.21 2.78
CA LEU A 59 11.54 -9.26 1.85
C LEU A 59 12.97 -9.68 1.52
N ALA A 60 13.74 -10.10 2.52
CA ALA A 60 15.08 -10.60 2.33
C ALA A 60 15.10 -11.82 1.38
N GLU A 61 14.22 -12.78 1.59
CA GLU A 61 14.08 -13.94 0.72
C GLU A 61 13.73 -13.53 -0.72
N LYS A 62 12.74 -12.66 -0.88
CA LYS A 62 12.31 -12.17 -2.20
C LYS A 62 13.44 -11.50 -2.98
N TYR A 63 14.29 -10.75 -2.32
CA TYR A 63 15.36 -9.97 -2.95
C TYR A 63 16.74 -10.61 -2.82
N HIS A 64 16.82 -11.85 -2.34
CA HIS A 64 18.07 -12.59 -2.15
C HIS A 64 19.08 -11.87 -1.25
N LEU A 65 18.57 -11.28 -0.16
CA LEU A 65 19.35 -10.57 0.85
C LEU A 65 19.39 -11.36 2.15
N THR A 66 20.27 -10.98 3.07
CA THR A 66 20.19 -11.45 4.46
C THR A 66 19.15 -10.63 5.22
N ALA A 67 18.45 -11.24 6.17
CA ALA A 67 17.45 -10.52 6.97
C ALA A 67 18.04 -9.31 7.70
N ALA A 68 19.31 -9.39 8.11
CA ALA A 68 20.03 -8.27 8.74
C ALA A 68 20.21 -7.04 7.84
N SER A 69 20.04 -7.20 6.53
CA SER A 69 20.15 -6.10 5.55
C SER A 69 18.81 -5.40 5.28
N VAL A 70 17.73 -5.87 5.90
CA VAL A 70 16.37 -5.32 5.69
C VAL A 70 15.87 -4.74 7.01
N CYS A 71 15.39 -3.52 6.95
CA CYS A 71 14.79 -2.84 8.10
C CYS A 71 13.45 -2.24 7.69
N VAL A 72 12.39 -2.65 8.35
CA VAL A 72 11.05 -2.09 8.14
C VAL A 72 10.80 -1.05 9.23
N THR A 73 10.46 0.15 8.81
CA THR A 73 10.18 1.29 9.71
C THR A 73 8.86 1.96 9.33
N ASN A 74 8.34 2.77 10.22
CA ASN A 74 7.21 3.66 9.98
C ASN A 74 7.65 5.11 9.79
#